data_1841b6495af6bf52a551843de1ecddc5
#
_entry.id   1841b6495af6bf52a551843de1ecddc5
#
_cell.length_a   1.000
_cell.length_b   1.000
_cell.length_c   1.000
_cell.angle_alpha   90.00
_cell.angle_beta   90.00
_cell.angle_gamma   90.00
#
_symmetry.space_group_name_H-M   'P 1'
#
loop_
_entity.id
_entity.type
_entity.pdbx_description
1 polymer ?
#
loop_
_entity_poly.entity_id
_entity_poly.type
_entity_poly.pdbx_seq_one_letter_code
_entity_poly.pdbx_strand_id
1 'polypeptide(L)'
;KLAGINKKLVTVIRDPIDRILSDYNYSRTSYNKKGGASKAYRTKIYAAGNYSLEGYVSYLKENRPVYGRYISRFVLGPNKVDDPVKFLEQNYFSYGVLERMDLFVDDFHKKSGLSLIQQNANKTIARAVKEIPDSARKSITEFCEEDIHLYQSVRKAIEK
;
A
#
# COMPACT_ATOMS: atom_id res chain seq x y z
N LYS A 1 7.38 10.76 27.74
CA LYS A 1 8.53 11.48 27.16
C LYS A 1 9.38 10.47 26.40
N LEU A 2 9.44 10.56 25.06
CA LEU A 2 10.35 9.77 24.20
C LEU A 2 11.75 10.42 24.22
N ALA A 3 12.26 10.73 25.41
CA ALA A 3 13.58 11.36 25.58
C ALA A 3 14.65 10.34 25.14
N GLY A 4 15.47 10.71 24.17
CA GLY A 4 16.58 9.88 23.66
C GLY A 4 16.31 9.13 22.36
N ILE A 5 15.10 9.23 21.78
CA ILE A 5 14.81 8.59 20.49
C ILE A 5 15.06 9.60 19.36
N ASN A 6 16.17 9.43 18.66
CA ASN A 6 16.49 10.25 17.47
C ASN A 6 15.58 9.95 16.26
N LYS A 7 14.95 8.76 16.21
CA LYS A 7 14.07 8.34 15.14
C LYS A 7 12.61 8.57 15.55
N LYS A 8 11.87 9.37 14.77
CA LYS A 8 10.46 9.70 15.03
C LYS A 8 9.50 9.07 14.02
N LEU A 9 10.03 8.47 12.95
CA LEU A 9 9.21 7.91 11.89
C LEU A 9 8.76 6.51 12.25
N VAL A 10 7.50 6.21 11.99
CA VAL A 10 6.93 4.87 12.03
C VAL A 10 6.19 4.62 10.71
N THR A 11 6.16 3.38 10.26
CA THR A 11 5.42 3.04 9.05
C THR A 11 4.89 1.62 9.11
N VAL A 12 3.68 1.45 8.55
CA VAL A 12 3.10 0.14 8.27
C VAL A 12 2.75 0.11 6.78
N ILE A 13 3.35 -0.82 6.06
CA ILE A 13 3.11 -0.98 4.63
C ILE A 13 2.10 -2.10 4.39
N ARG A 14 1.38 -2.01 3.28
CA ARG A 14 0.37 -2.99 2.87
C ARG A 14 0.86 -3.75 1.65
N ASP A 15 0.39 -5.00 1.48
CA ASP A 15 0.58 -5.74 0.23
C ASP A 15 0.21 -4.87 -0.98
N PRO A 16 1.13 -4.65 -1.93
CA PRO A 16 0.89 -3.78 -3.08
C PRO A 16 -0.24 -4.27 -3.99
N ILE A 17 -0.45 -5.59 -4.09
CA ILE A 17 -1.55 -6.18 -4.86
C ILE A 17 -2.87 -5.80 -4.20
N ASP A 18 -2.99 -6.00 -2.90
CA ASP A 18 -4.18 -5.65 -2.13
C ASP A 18 -4.42 -4.14 -2.11
N ARG A 19 -3.36 -3.34 -2.16
CA ARG A 19 -3.47 -1.89 -2.29
C ARG A 19 -4.13 -1.49 -3.60
N ILE A 20 -3.65 -2.01 -4.73
CA ILE A 20 -4.22 -1.72 -6.06
C ILE A 20 -5.67 -2.18 -6.14
N LEU A 21 -5.96 -3.39 -5.66
CA LEU A 21 -7.32 -3.93 -5.64
C LEU A 21 -8.27 -3.06 -4.80
N SER A 22 -7.83 -2.66 -3.62
CA SER A 22 -8.59 -1.77 -2.73
C SER A 22 -8.86 -0.41 -3.38
N ASP A 23 -7.87 0.17 -4.05
CA ASP A 23 -8.01 1.45 -4.75
C ASP A 23 -8.96 1.34 -5.95
N TYR A 24 -8.88 0.24 -6.71
CA TYR A 24 -9.83 -0.05 -7.79
C TYR A 24 -11.26 -0.11 -7.27
N ASN A 25 -11.51 -0.92 -6.24
CA ASN A 25 -12.84 -1.10 -5.67
C ASN A 25 -13.40 0.21 -5.08
N TYR A 26 -12.58 0.97 -4.36
CA TYR A 26 -12.95 2.28 -3.84
C TYR A 26 -13.29 3.27 -4.95
N SER A 27 -12.47 3.34 -5.97
CA SER A 27 -12.66 4.23 -7.12
C SER A 27 -13.92 3.87 -7.91
N ARG A 28 -14.18 2.58 -8.12
CA ARG A 28 -15.38 2.06 -8.78
C ARG A 28 -16.66 2.37 -7.99
N THR A 29 -16.60 2.20 -6.67
CA THR A 29 -17.72 2.57 -5.77
C THR A 29 -17.98 4.07 -5.82
N SER A 30 -16.94 4.88 -5.86
CA SER A 30 -17.03 6.34 -5.96
C SER A 30 -17.61 6.79 -7.31
N TYR A 31 -17.25 6.10 -8.41
CA TYR A 31 -17.82 6.31 -9.73
C TYR A 31 -19.32 6.06 -9.73
N ASN A 32 -19.76 4.92 -9.21
CA ASN A 32 -21.17 4.53 -9.14
C ASN A 32 -22.00 5.50 -8.29
N LYS A 33 -21.48 5.92 -7.13
CA LYS A 33 -22.17 6.89 -6.25
C LYS A 33 -22.34 8.26 -6.89
N LYS A 34 -21.46 8.64 -7.80
CA LYS A 34 -21.52 9.93 -8.52
C LYS A 34 -22.32 9.86 -9.81
N GLY A 35 -23.10 8.80 -10.05
CA GLY A 35 -23.94 8.63 -11.24
C GLY A 35 -23.15 8.45 -12.53
N GLY A 36 -21.95 7.85 -12.46
CA GLY A 36 -21.12 7.62 -13.64
C GLY A 36 -20.59 8.89 -14.31
N ALA A 37 -20.57 10.01 -13.60
CA ALA A 37 -20.55 11.34 -14.16
C ALA A 37 -19.31 11.69 -15.00
N SER A 38 -19.59 12.37 -16.09
CA SER A 38 -18.70 12.96 -17.10
C SER A 38 -17.55 13.84 -16.57
N LYS A 39 -17.67 14.39 -15.36
CA LYS A 39 -16.62 15.22 -14.73
C LYS A 39 -15.35 14.43 -14.32
N ALA A 40 -15.42 13.09 -14.30
CA ALA A 40 -14.31 12.24 -13.94
C ALA A 40 -13.51 11.71 -15.15
N TYR A 41 -13.86 12.12 -16.36
CA TYR A 41 -13.16 11.71 -17.58
C TYR A 41 -11.65 11.94 -17.43
N ARG A 42 -10.84 10.91 -17.74
CA ARG A 42 -9.39 10.88 -17.55
C ARG A 42 -8.91 10.81 -16.08
N THR A 43 -9.75 10.45 -15.15
CA THR A 43 -9.32 10.18 -13.78
C THR A 43 -9.30 8.68 -13.49
N LYS A 44 -8.56 8.28 -12.44
CA LYS A 44 -8.58 6.88 -12.00
C LYS A 44 -9.99 6.40 -11.58
N ILE A 45 -10.87 7.30 -11.14
CA ILE A 45 -12.26 7.01 -10.80
C ILE A 45 -13.04 6.59 -12.05
N TYR A 46 -12.86 7.32 -13.16
CA TYR A 46 -13.46 6.98 -14.45
C TYR A 46 -12.92 5.64 -14.98
N ALA A 47 -11.59 5.45 -14.92
CA ALA A 47 -10.97 4.21 -15.35
C ALA A 47 -11.48 3.00 -14.55
N ALA A 48 -11.61 3.11 -13.23
CA ALA A 48 -12.14 2.04 -12.39
C ALA A 48 -13.63 1.75 -12.65
N GLY A 49 -14.41 2.74 -13.06
CA GLY A 49 -15.84 2.57 -13.40
C GLY A 49 -16.08 1.90 -14.74
N ASN A 50 -15.18 2.09 -15.70
CA ASN A 50 -15.38 1.71 -17.10
C ASN A 50 -14.49 0.57 -17.59
N TYR A 51 -13.40 0.26 -16.88
CA TYR A 51 -12.44 -0.78 -17.28
C TYR A 51 -12.46 -1.96 -16.32
N SER A 52 -12.02 -3.13 -16.81
CA SER A 52 -11.67 -4.26 -15.95
C SER A 52 -10.49 -3.88 -15.03
N LEU A 53 -10.15 -4.75 -14.08
CA LEU A 53 -8.97 -4.54 -13.24
C LEU A 53 -7.69 -4.41 -14.06
N GLU A 54 -7.50 -5.25 -15.09
CA GLU A 54 -6.36 -5.15 -16.02
C GLU A 54 -6.34 -3.82 -16.76
N GLY A 55 -7.49 -3.40 -17.30
CA GLY A 55 -7.60 -2.11 -17.99
C GLY A 55 -7.35 -0.93 -17.06
N TYR A 56 -7.74 -1.04 -15.79
CA TYR A 56 -7.40 -0.05 -14.77
C TYR A 56 -5.90 0.01 -14.50
N VAL A 57 -5.22 -1.13 -14.38
CA VAL A 57 -3.76 -1.18 -14.20
C VAL A 57 -3.04 -0.60 -15.41
N SER A 58 -3.49 -0.93 -16.64
CA SER A 58 -2.95 -0.33 -17.87
C SER A 58 -3.10 1.19 -17.88
N TYR A 59 -4.28 1.68 -17.50
CA TYR A 59 -4.51 3.12 -17.34
C TYR A 59 -3.53 3.75 -16.33
N LEU A 60 -3.27 3.10 -15.19
CA LEU A 60 -2.32 3.60 -14.19
C LEU A 60 -0.88 3.61 -14.73
N LYS A 61 -0.46 2.56 -15.44
CA LYS A 61 0.87 2.50 -16.09
C LYS A 61 1.10 3.68 -17.02
N GLU A 62 0.12 4.01 -17.85
CA GLU A 62 0.22 5.07 -18.85
C GLU A 62 0.10 6.48 -18.26
N ASN A 63 -0.84 6.68 -17.34
CA ASN A 63 -1.21 8.02 -16.90
C ASN A 63 -0.67 8.39 -15.51
N ARG A 64 -0.21 7.40 -14.73
CA ARG A 64 0.28 7.57 -13.36
C ARG A 64 1.41 6.59 -13.03
N PRO A 65 2.52 6.59 -13.78
CA PRO A 65 3.58 5.58 -13.63
C PRO A 65 4.18 5.54 -12.22
N VAL A 66 4.25 6.68 -11.54
CA VAL A 66 4.74 6.75 -10.15
C VAL A 66 3.85 5.97 -9.17
N TYR A 67 2.61 5.67 -9.55
CA TYR A 67 1.67 4.97 -8.67
C TYR A 67 2.05 3.50 -8.43
N GLY A 68 2.83 2.89 -9.33
CA GLY A 68 3.38 1.54 -9.18
C GLY A 68 4.47 1.45 -8.12
N ARG A 69 5.14 2.55 -7.81
CA ARG A 69 6.19 2.65 -6.78
C ARG A 69 5.81 3.66 -5.68
N TYR A 70 4.53 3.74 -5.39
CA TYR A 70 4.00 4.72 -4.45
C TYR A 70 4.50 4.49 -3.03
N ILE A 71 4.50 3.23 -2.57
CA ILE A 71 4.93 2.87 -1.21
C ILE A 71 6.44 3.06 -1.09
N SER A 72 7.22 2.51 -1.99
CA SER A 72 8.69 2.60 -1.97
C SER A 72 9.14 4.06 -2.04
N ARG A 73 8.56 4.86 -2.93
CA ARG A 73 8.86 6.29 -3.02
C ARG A 73 8.51 7.07 -1.75
N PHE A 74 7.40 6.75 -1.10
CA PHE A 74 6.98 7.42 0.11
C PHE A 74 7.85 7.03 1.31
N VAL A 75 8.21 5.75 1.42
CA VAL A 75 8.91 5.17 2.56
C VAL A 75 10.42 5.32 2.44
N LEU A 76 10.98 5.07 1.25
CA LEU A 76 12.44 5.08 1.01
C LEU A 76 12.92 6.39 0.37
N GLY A 77 11.99 7.22 -0.13
CA GLY A 77 12.32 8.42 -0.89
C GLY A 77 12.42 8.19 -2.40
N PRO A 78 12.86 9.22 -3.15
CA PRO A 78 12.88 9.17 -4.62
C PRO A 78 14.01 8.32 -5.21
N ASN A 79 15.07 8.08 -4.45
CA ASN A 79 16.25 7.35 -4.91
C ASN A 79 16.10 5.85 -4.69
N LYS A 80 16.79 5.07 -5.53
CA LYS A 80 16.85 3.63 -5.35
C LYS A 80 17.62 3.29 -4.08
N VAL A 81 17.08 2.36 -3.29
CA VAL A 81 17.69 1.84 -2.06
C VAL A 81 17.94 0.35 -2.26
N ASP A 82 19.20 -0.06 -2.17
CA ASP A 82 19.58 -1.45 -2.43
C ASP A 82 19.16 -2.39 -1.30
N ASP A 83 19.22 -1.93 -0.05
CA ASP A 83 18.79 -2.68 1.14
C ASP A 83 17.69 -1.89 1.88
N PRO A 84 16.41 -2.14 1.55
CA PRO A 84 15.30 -1.42 2.15
C PRO A 84 15.13 -1.71 3.64
N VAL A 85 15.49 -2.90 4.13
CA VAL A 85 15.39 -3.26 5.55
C VAL A 85 16.41 -2.46 6.35
N LYS A 86 17.66 -2.46 5.92
CA LYS A 86 18.72 -1.66 6.56
C LYS A 86 18.37 -0.17 6.56
N PHE A 87 17.80 0.35 5.47
CA PHE A 87 17.33 1.73 5.42
C PHE A 87 16.27 2.00 6.49
N LEU A 88 15.28 1.11 6.63
CA LEU A 88 14.23 1.24 7.63
C LEU A 88 14.78 1.16 9.05
N GLU A 89 15.67 0.23 9.34
CA GLU A 89 16.34 0.11 10.64
C GLU A 89 17.10 1.38 11.04
N GLN A 90 17.69 2.05 10.06
CA GLN A 90 18.45 3.28 10.30
C GLN A 90 17.57 4.52 10.48
N ASN A 91 16.44 4.60 9.79
CA ASN A 91 15.65 5.82 9.67
C ASN A 91 14.29 5.77 10.39
N TYR A 92 13.76 4.57 10.69
CA TYR A 92 12.45 4.40 11.32
C TYR A 92 12.59 3.86 12.73
N PHE A 93 11.75 4.34 13.62
CA PHE A 93 11.65 3.85 14.99
C PHE A 93 11.02 2.45 15.03
N SER A 94 9.94 2.27 14.28
CA SER A 94 9.26 0.99 14.11
C SER A 94 8.65 0.91 12.71
N TYR A 95 8.67 -0.28 12.12
CA TYR A 95 8.09 -0.55 10.82
C TYR A 95 7.48 -1.93 10.78
N GLY A 96 6.52 -2.15 9.90
CA GLY A 96 5.83 -3.43 9.78
C GLY A 96 4.99 -3.53 8.51
N VAL A 97 4.24 -4.63 8.42
CA VAL A 97 3.24 -4.85 7.37
C VAL A 97 1.85 -4.96 7.98
N LEU A 98 0.85 -4.50 7.25
CA LEU A 98 -0.54 -4.44 7.73
C LEU A 98 -1.08 -5.84 8.08
N GLU A 99 -0.67 -6.84 7.32
CA GLU A 99 -1.08 -8.24 7.48
C GLU A 99 -0.49 -8.90 8.75
N ARG A 100 0.55 -8.28 9.33
CA ARG A 100 1.16 -8.68 10.59
C ARG A 100 1.21 -7.50 11.58
N MET A 101 0.06 -6.87 11.73
CA MET A 101 -0.11 -5.74 12.65
C MET A 101 0.20 -6.11 14.11
N ASP A 102 0.00 -7.38 14.47
CA ASP A 102 0.39 -7.96 15.75
C ASP A 102 1.87 -7.73 16.03
N LEU A 103 2.75 -8.11 15.10
CA LEU A 103 4.21 -7.94 15.25
C LEU A 103 4.62 -6.47 15.31
N PHE A 104 3.98 -5.61 14.52
CA PHE A 104 4.26 -4.17 14.56
C PHE A 104 3.89 -3.55 15.91
N VAL A 105 2.71 -3.88 16.45
CA VAL A 105 2.24 -3.38 17.75
C VAL A 105 3.17 -3.83 18.88
N ASP A 106 3.59 -5.09 18.86
CA ASP A 106 4.51 -5.66 19.84
C ASP A 106 5.89 -4.98 19.79
N ASP A 107 6.46 -4.80 18.58
CA ASP A 107 7.75 -4.11 18.40
C ASP A 107 7.66 -2.67 18.87
N PHE A 108 6.60 -1.97 18.47
CA PHE A 108 6.38 -0.58 18.89
C PHE A 108 6.25 -0.46 20.41
N HIS A 109 5.48 -1.36 21.05
CA HIS A 109 5.33 -1.39 22.50
C HIS A 109 6.66 -1.65 23.22
N LYS A 110 7.42 -2.65 22.78
CA LYS A 110 8.73 -2.98 23.35
C LYS A 110 9.71 -1.80 23.27
N LYS A 111 9.69 -1.05 22.18
CA LYS A 111 10.60 0.10 21.95
C LYS A 111 10.16 1.38 22.66
N SER A 112 8.85 1.62 22.77
CA SER A 112 8.32 2.90 23.25
C SER A 112 7.77 2.85 24.67
N GLY A 113 7.39 1.66 25.16
CA GLY A 113 6.59 1.50 26.37
C GLY A 113 5.11 1.93 26.23
N LEU A 114 4.69 2.34 25.01
CA LEU A 114 3.34 2.83 24.75
C LEU A 114 2.49 1.72 24.11
N SER A 115 1.24 1.61 24.52
CA SER A 115 0.27 0.69 23.90
C SER A 115 -0.48 1.39 22.78
N LEU A 116 -0.53 0.74 21.61
CA LEU A 116 -1.34 1.19 20.48
C LEU A 116 -2.72 0.55 20.56
N ILE A 117 -3.77 1.35 20.38
CA ILE A 117 -5.14 0.87 20.24
C ILE A 117 -5.44 0.69 18.77
N GLN A 118 -5.58 -0.56 18.34
CA GLN A 118 -5.96 -0.85 16.97
C GLN A 118 -7.46 -0.60 16.77
N GLN A 119 -7.79 0.36 15.91
CA GLN A 119 -9.17 0.60 15.47
C GLN A 119 -9.35 0.15 14.04
N ASN A 120 -10.30 -0.75 13.81
CA ASN A 120 -10.71 -1.17 12.46
C ASN A 120 -11.66 -0.12 11.87
N ALA A 121 -11.13 1.06 11.50
CA ALA A 121 -11.85 2.05 10.72
C ALA A 121 -11.83 1.68 9.23
N ASN A 122 -12.89 2.01 8.50
CA ASN A 122 -12.99 1.86 7.03
C ASN A 122 -13.07 0.41 6.50
N LYS A 123 -13.87 -0.44 7.13
CA LYS A 123 -14.30 -1.68 6.45
C LYS A 123 -15.09 -1.30 5.19
N THR A 124 -14.46 -1.43 4.04
CA THR A 124 -15.14 -1.24 2.75
C THR A 124 -16.17 -2.36 2.60
N ILE A 125 -17.47 -2.02 2.69
CA ILE A 125 -18.60 -2.95 2.44
C ILE A 125 -18.77 -3.20 0.93
N ALA A 126 -17.80 -2.82 0.11
CA ALA A 126 -17.86 -3.05 -1.32
C ALA A 126 -17.81 -4.56 -1.60
N ARG A 127 -18.65 -5.02 -2.51
CA ARG A 127 -18.53 -6.32 -3.18
C ARG A 127 -17.13 -6.38 -3.82
N ALA A 128 -16.15 -6.77 -3.02
CA ALA A 128 -14.78 -6.90 -3.46
C ALA A 128 -14.74 -7.91 -4.61
N VAL A 129 -13.93 -7.64 -5.60
CA VAL A 129 -13.46 -8.68 -6.51
C VAL A 129 -12.75 -9.69 -5.60
N LYS A 130 -13.41 -10.81 -5.32
CA LYS A 130 -12.91 -11.81 -4.37
C LYS A 130 -11.74 -12.60 -4.94
N GLU A 131 -11.73 -12.75 -6.26
CA GLU A 131 -10.69 -13.49 -6.98
C GLU A 131 -10.04 -12.56 -7.99
N ILE A 132 -8.74 -12.41 -7.88
CA ILE A 132 -7.94 -11.63 -8.82
C ILE A 132 -7.55 -12.57 -9.96
N PRO A 133 -7.96 -12.31 -11.22
CA PRO A 133 -7.50 -13.09 -12.36
C PRO A 133 -5.96 -13.10 -12.42
N ASP A 134 -5.38 -14.24 -12.83
CA ASP A 134 -3.92 -14.40 -12.90
C ASP A 134 -3.27 -13.34 -13.81
N SER A 135 -3.92 -12.97 -14.91
CA SER A 135 -3.48 -11.90 -15.79
C SER A 135 -3.41 -10.54 -15.09
N ALA A 136 -4.43 -10.21 -14.29
CA ALA A 136 -4.44 -8.99 -13.49
C ALA A 136 -3.38 -9.00 -12.41
N ARG A 137 -3.21 -10.15 -11.72
CA ARG A 137 -2.17 -10.34 -10.71
C ARG A 137 -0.79 -10.11 -11.31
N LYS A 138 -0.50 -10.74 -12.45
CA LYS A 138 0.76 -10.56 -13.18
C LYS A 138 0.99 -9.08 -13.56
N SER A 139 -0.02 -8.44 -14.12
CA SER A 139 0.06 -7.03 -14.53
C SER A 139 0.31 -6.08 -13.34
N ILE A 140 -0.32 -6.34 -12.18
CA ILE A 140 -0.08 -5.58 -10.95
C ILE A 140 1.35 -5.84 -10.44
N THR A 141 1.80 -7.10 -10.44
CA THR A 141 3.14 -7.48 -9.97
C THR A 141 4.22 -6.76 -10.77
N GLU A 142 4.12 -6.75 -12.10
CA GLU A 142 5.04 -6.01 -12.97
C GLU A 142 4.99 -4.49 -12.72
N PHE A 143 3.80 -3.94 -12.54
CA PHE A 143 3.62 -2.51 -12.29
C PHE A 143 4.16 -2.06 -10.93
N CYS A 144 4.04 -2.90 -9.91
CA CYS A 144 4.38 -2.59 -8.52
C CYS A 144 5.69 -3.28 -8.07
N GLU A 145 6.60 -3.63 -8.98
CA GLU A 145 7.80 -4.42 -8.70
C GLU A 145 8.62 -3.88 -7.52
N GLU A 146 8.90 -2.57 -7.48
CA GLU A 146 9.65 -1.94 -6.40
C GLU A 146 8.90 -2.00 -5.05
N ASP A 147 7.59 -1.75 -5.07
CA ASP A 147 6.76 -1.83 -3.87
C ASP A 147 6.65 -3.27 -3.34
N ILE A 148 6.56 -4.26 -4.24
CA ILE A 148 6.54 -5.68 -3.88
C ILE A 148 7.87 -6.12 -3.28
N HIS A 149 8.98 -5.70 -3.86
CA HIS A 149 10.31 -5.98 -3.32
C HIS A 149 10.45 -5.42 -1.88
N LEU A 150 10.06 -4.17 -1.66
CA LEU A 150 10.05 -3.56 -0.33
C LEU A 150 9.17 -4.35 0.64
N TYR A 151 7.92 -4.65 0.24
CA TYR A 151 6.97 -5.37 1.08
C TYR A 151 7.48 -6.75 1.48
N GLN A 152 8.00 -7.53 0.52
CA GLN A 152 8.53 -8.88 0.79
C GLN A 152 9.77 -8.84 1.68
N SER A 153 10.66 -7.86 1.48
CA SER A 153 11.85 -7.68 2.30
C SER A 153 11.49 -7.37 3.75
N VAL A 154 10.53 -6.44 3.95
CA VAL A 154 10.06 -6.08 5.29
C VAL A 154 9.36 -7.27 5.96
N ARG A 155 8.45 -7.94 5.25
CA ARG A 155 7.73 -9.09 5.77
C ARG A 155 8.69 -10.19 6.23
N LYS A 156 9.67 -10.53 5.41
CA LYS A 156 10.72 -11.53 5.77
C LYS A 156 11.55 -11.11 6.98
N ALA A 157 11.80 -9.80 7.15
CA ALA A 157 12.59 -9.31 8.26
C ALA A 157 11.85 -9.36 9.60
N ILE A 158 10.54 -9.06 9.61
CA ILE A 158 9.73 -9.06 10.84
C ILE A 158 9.23 -10.44 11.27
N GLU A 159 9.24 -11.44 10.39
CA GLU A 159 8.82 -12.81 10.67
C GLU A 159 9.98 -13.71 11.14
N LYS A 160 11.19 -13.19 11.29
CA LYS A 160 12.36 -13.86 11.90
C LYS A 160 12.34 -13.78 13.42
#